data_31dc2f869c294b6a3c93159cc10a6fac
#
_entry.id   31dc2f869c294b6a3c93159cc10a6fac
#
_cell.length_a   1.000
_cell.length_b   1.000
_cell.length_c   1.000
_cell.angle_alpha   90.00
_cell.angle_beta   90.00
_cell.angle_gamma   90.00
#
_symmetry.space_group_name_H-M   'P 1'
#
loop_
_entity.id
_entity.type
_entity.pdbx_description
1 polymer ?
#
loop_
_entity_poly.entity_id
_entity_poly.type
_entity_poly.pdbx_seq_one_letter_code
_entity_poly.pdbx_strand_id
1 'polypeptide(L)'
;LRAVSDTGLFNVLGGTGIIEKVMTQVFWKNLYPQIELWKSKKAQGIETEKVLLRYAVSHIQELIDSEVPGYITEEMYIKPPISQDIKTGAIYKSSKDGLFCIVLSPPCDLAIHGGKFKTDRILVCEIANHDEDNKKVASKSTKRKDKKADIQDAIKNNLTEYYHWLPCNTLFCGGYINFRNVITYPPEEFIAEYGSPVVKVQEYFVKNILNRFSAYYARQGQPDFDFKTEATLILDKIEPAETT
;
A
#
# COMPACT_ATOMS: atom_id res chain seq x y z
N LEU A 1 -0.59 -31.79 2.27
CA LEU A 1 -1.26 -31.48 3.55
C LEU A 1 -0.44 -31.95 4.75
N ARG A 2 0.15 -33.17 4.78
CA ARG A 2 1.00 -33.62 5.92
C ARG A 2 2.15 -32.67 6.20
N ALA A 3 2.95 -32.27 5.18
CA ALA A 3 4.06 -31.35 5.35
C ALA A 3 3.64 -29.98 5.95
N VAL A 4 2.41 -29.53 5.67
CA VAL A 4 1.88 -28.29 6.26
C VAL A 4 1.44 -28.52 7.71
N SER A 5 0.88 -29.71 8.02
CA SER A 5 0.51 -30.10 9.38
C SER A 5 1.71 -30.09 10.33
N ASP A 6 2.87 -30.59 9.84
CA ASP A 6 4.09 -30.72 10.64
C ASP A 6 4.74 -29.38 10.99
N THR A 7 4.35 -28.29 10.32
CA THR A 7 4.84 -26.92 10.62
C THR A 7 4.15 -26.25 11.80
N GLY A 8 3.10 -26.85 12.37
CA GLY A 8 2.26 -26.20 13.39
C GLY A 8 1.35 -25.12 12.85
N LEU A 9 1.36 -24.87 11.53
CA LEU A 9 0.55 -23.82 10.90
C LEU A 9 -0.96 -24.04 11.16
N PHE A 10 -1.42 -25.28 11.19
CA PHE A 10 -2.81 -25.60 11.53
C PHE A 10 -3.22 -25.16 12.94
N ASN A 11 -2.29 -25.14 13.89
CA ASN A 11 -2.56 -24.67 15.24
C ASN A 11 -2.74 -23.14 15.26
N VAL A 12 -2.07 -22.43 14.36
CA VAL A 12 -2.20 -20.97 14.18
C VAL A 12 -3.44 -20.61 13.36
N LEU A 13 -3.71 -21.35 12.27
CA LEU A 13 -4.89 -21.16 11.42
C LEU A 13 -6.20 -21.57 12.11
N GLY A 14 -6.08 -22.05 13.33
CA GLY A 14 -7.18 -22.27 14.27
C GLY A 14 -7.96 -23.55 14.03
N GLY A 15 -7.96 -24.42 15.02
CA GLY A 15 -8.87 -25.57 15.10
C GLY A 15 -10.36 -25.18 15.24
N THR A 16 -10.73 -23.94 14.94
CA THR A 16 -12.11 -23.41 15.05
C THR A 16 -12.92 -23.56 13.77
N GLY A 17 -12.33 -24.06 12.67
CA GLY A 17 -13.02 -24.23 11.40
C GLY A 17 -13.45 -22.92 10.72
N ILE A 18 -12.78 -21.80 11.03
CA ILE A 18 -13.13 -20.48 10.47
C ILE A 18 -13.00 -20.51 8.94
N ILE A 19 -11.93 -21.11 8.42
CA ILE A 19 -11.69 -21.17 6.97
C ILE A 19 -12.82 -21.96 6.29
N GLU A 20 -13.18 -23.13 6.82
CA GLU A 20 -14.27 -23.96 6.29
C GLU A 20 -15.61 -23.21 6.37
N LYS A 21 -15.87 -22.51 7.47
CA LYS A 21 -17.08 -21.70 7.64
C LYS A 21 -17.15 -20.59 6.60
N VAL A 22 -16.09 -19.83 6.42
CA VAL A 22 -16.00 -18.72 5.45
C VAL A 22 -16.15 -19.25 4.03
N MET A 23 -15.41 -20.31 3.66
CA MET A 23 -15.50 -20.94 2.35
C MET A 23 -16.90 -21.48 2.06
N THR A 24 -17.51 -22.12 3.03
CA THR A 24 -18.89 -22.64 2.92
C THR A 24 -19.90 -21.52 2.73
N GLN A 25 -19.74 -20.43 3.48
CA GLN A 25 -20.61 -19.26 3.35
C GLN A 25 -20.49 -18.61 1.97
N VAL A 26 -19.27 -18.38 1.50
CA VAL A 26 -19.01 -17.81 0.16
C VAL A 26 -19.54 -18.73 -0.92
N PHE A 27 -19.33 -20.06 -0.80
CA PHE A 27 -19.85 -21.01 -1.76
C PHE A 27 -21.38 -20.92 -1.90
N TRP A 28 -22.11 -21.08 -0.78
CA TRP A 28 -23.58 -21.14 -0.83
C TRP A 28 -24.24 -19.80 -1.12
N LYS A 29 -23.69 -18.69 -0.61
CA LYS A 29 -24.32 -17.36 -0.76
C LYS A 29 -23.92 -16.65 -2.05
N ASN A 30 -22.68 -16.88 -2.54
CA ASN A 30 -22.12 -16.06 -3.62
C ASN A 30 -21.83 -16.86 -4.90
N LEU A 31 -21.31 -18.10 -4.80
CA LEU A 31 -20.95 -18.88 -5.98
C LEU A 31 -22.09 -19.72 -6.51
N TYR A 32 -22.75 -20.48 -5.64
CA TYR A 32 -23.81 -21.42 -6.03
C TYR A 32 -25.01 -20.77 -6.71
N PRO A 33 -25.53 -19.61 -6.29
CA PRO A 33 -26.64 -18.95 -6.99
C PRO A 33 -26.34 -18.59 -8.43
N GLN A 34 -25.05 -18.51 -8.80
CA GLN A 34 -24.59 -18.16 -10.15
C GLN A 34 -24.05 -19.37 -10.94
N ILE A 35 -24.32 -20.60 -10.48
CA ILE A 35 -23.71 -21.80 -11.07
C ILE A 35 -24.01 -21.96 -12.57
N GLU A 36 -25.21 -21.59 -13.01
CA GLU A 36 -25.60 -21.69 -14.41
C GLU A 36 -24.82 -20.70 -15.30
N LEU A 37 -24.52 -19.50 -14.79
CA LEU A 37 -23.63 -18.55 -15.47
C LEU A 37 -22.25 -19.18 -15.71
N TRP A 38 -21.69 -19.81 -14.67
CA TRP A 38 -20.35 -20.40 -14.75
C TRP A 38 -20.30 -21.63 -15.66
N LYS A 39 -21.36 -22.46 -15.66
CA LYS A 39 -21.51 -23.57 -16.63
C LYS A 39 -21.53 -23.05 -18.07
N SER A 40 -22.30 -21.98 -18.31
CA SER A 40 -22.38 -21.35 -19.64
C SER A 40 -21.02 -20.81 -20.09
N LYS A 41 -20.27 -20.13 -19.20
CA LYS A 41 -18.94 -19.61 -19.49
C LYS A 41 -17.93 -20.72 -19.81
N LYS A 42 -17.99 -21.83 -19.06
CA LYS A 42 -17.17 -23.02 -19.35
C LYS A 42 -17.48 -23.60 -20.73
N ALA A 43 -18.76 -23.69 -21.09
CA ALA A 43 -19.18 -24.15 -22.41
C ALA A 43 -18.70 -23.23 -23.57
N GLN A 44 -18.43 -21.94 -23.28
CA GLN A 44 -17.83 -20.97 -24.20
C GLN A 44 -16.29 -21.07 -24.28
N GLY A 45 -15.66 -22.05 -23.63
CA GLY A 45 -14.21 -22.26 -23.64
C GLY A 45 -13.41 -21.37 -22.69
N ILE A 46 -14.06 -20.68 -21.74
CA ILE A 46 -13.39 -19.86 -20.73
C ILE A 46 -12.77 -20.75 -19.64
N GLU A 47 -11.54 -20.50 -19.23
CA GLU A 47 -10.90 -21.15 -18.07
C GLU A 47 -11.57 -20.72 -16.75
N THR A 48 -12.71 -21.36 -16.48
CA THR A 48 -13.58 -20.98 -15.35
C THR A 48 -12.94 -21.20 -13.98
N GLU A 49 -12.01 -22.13 -13.82
CA GLU A 49 -11.35 -22.41 -12.54
C GLU A 49 -10.60 -21.19 -11.99
N LYS A 50 -9.74 -20.60 -12.80
CA LYS A 50 -8.97 -19.41 -12.40
C LYS A 50 -9.86 -18.19 -12.17
N VAL A 51 -10.92 -18.06 -12.98
CA VAL A 51 -11.90 -16.97 -12.84
C VAL A 51 -12.69 -17.12 -11.56
N LEU A 52 -13.21 -18.33 -11.27
CA LEU A 52 -13.91 -18.62 -10.03
C LEU A 52 -13.04 -18.48 -8.80
N LEU A 53 -11.77 -18.89 -8.89
CA LEU A 53 -10.83 -18.69 -7.77
C LEU A 53 -10.66 -17.22 -7.44
N ARG A 54 -10.43 -16.36 -8.45
CA ARG A 54 -10.33 -14.91 -8.23
C ARG A 54 -11.62 -14.33 -7.65
N TYR A 55 -12.75 -14.77 -8.16
CA TYR A 55 -14.06 -14.35 -7.69
C TYR A 55 -14.29 -14.76 -6.23
N ALA A 56 -13.97 -16.02 -5.87
CA ALA A 56 -14.05 -16.51 -4.49
C ALA A 56 -13.12 -15.75 -3.54
N VAL A 57 -11.86 -15.50 -3.94
CA VAL A 57 -10.89 -14.74 -3.12
C VAL A 57 -11.39 -13.34 -2.84
N SER A 58 -11.99 -12.66 -3.82
CA SER A 58 -12.56 -11.32 -3.61
C SER A 58 -13.69 -11.31 -2.58
N HIS A 59 -14.56 -12.32 -2.61
CA HIS A 59 -15.65 -12.45 -1.63
C HIS A 59 -15.15 -12.81 -0.23
N ILE A 60 -14.13 -13.68 -0.15
CA ILE A 60 -13.50 -14.04 1.12
C ILE A 60 -12.86 -12.80 1.74
N GLN A 61 -12.14 -12.01 0.93
CA GLN A 61 -11.49 -10.80 1.40
C GLN A 61 -12.51 -9.81 1.96
N GLU A 62 -13.58 -9.53 1.22
CA GLU A 62 -14.63 -8.60 1.66
C GLU A 62 -15.33 -9.07 2.94
N LEU A 63 -15.54 -10.38 3.07
CA LEU A 63 -16.14 -10.94 4.28
C LEU A 63 -15.22 -10.77 5.49
N ILE A 64 -13.91 -11.05 5.34
CA ILE A 64 -12.92 -10.89 6.41
C ILE A 64 -12.80 -9.42 6.80
N ASP A 65 -12.68 -8.52 5.84
CA ASP A 65 -12.56 -7.08 6.07
C ASP A 65 -13.77 -6.50 6.82
N SER A 66 -14.95 -7.11 6.65
CA SER A 66 -16.16 -6.70 7.38
C SER A 66 -16.18 -7.17 8.84
N GLU A 67 -15.44 -8.22 9.18
CA GLU A 67 -15.47 -8.84 10.52
C GLU A 67 -14.27 -8.44 11.39
N VAL A 68 -13.12 -8.08 10.78
CA VAL A 68 -11.87 -7.78 11.49
C VAL A 68 -11.57 -6.29 11.45
N PRO A 69 -11.65 -5.58 12.58
CA PRO A 69 -11.34 -4.15 12.61
C PRO A 69 -9.83 -3.91 12.60
N GLY A 70 -9.33 -3.43 11.47
CA GLY A 70 -7.94 -3.00 11.30
C GLY A 70 -6.97 -4.11 10.89
N TYR A 71 -5.77 -3.68 10.49
CA TYR A 71 -4.69 -4.54 10.02
C TYR A 71 -3.51 -4.47 10.98
N ILE A 72 -2.78 -5.57 11.13
CA ILE A 72 -1.45 -5.55 11.75
C ILE A 72 -0.39 -5.16 10.71
N THR A 73 0.76 -4.68 11.18
CA THR A 73 1.81 -4.14 10.29
C THR A 73 2.40 -5.18 9.33
N GLU A 74 2.39 -6.45 9.71
CA GLU A 74 2.87 -7.57 8.90
C GLU A 74 2.01 -7.80 7.66
N GLU A 75 0.71 -7.51 7.73
CA GLU A 75 -0.20 -7.66 6.60
C GLU A 75 0.07 -6.69 5.45
N MET A 76 0.84 -5.63 5.70
CA MET A 76 1.24 -4.69 4.66
C MET A 76 2.17 -5.33 3.63
N TYR A 77 2.88 -6.42 3.98
CA TYR A 77 3.93 -6.97 3.16
C TYR A 77 3.70 -8.42 2.73
N ILE A 78 4.03 -8.70 1.48
CA ILE A 78 4.12 -10.05 0.92
C ILE A 78 5.60 -10.40 0.82
N LYS A 79 6.06 -11.38 1.62
CA LYS A 79 7.43 -11.87 1.65
C LYS A 79 7.46 -13.40 1.81
N PRO A 80 8.17 -14.15 0.95
CA PRO A 80 8.83 -13.65 -0.26
C PRO A 80 7.83 -13.12 -1.29
N PRO A 81 8.24 -12.22 -2.21
CA PRO A 81 7.39 -11.82 -3.32
C PRO A 81 6.97 -13.03 -4.16
N ILE A 82 5.69 -13.09 -4.53
CA ILE A 82 5.13 -14.23 -5.29
C ILE A 82 5.70 -14.28 -6.72
N SER A 83 6.04 -13.12 -7.28
CA SER A 83 6.62 -12.99 -8.61
C SER A 83 7.90 -12.17 -8.55
N GLN A 84 8.86 -12.54 -9.39
CA GLN A 84 10.10 -11.79 -9.58
C GLN A 84 9.94 -10.66 -10.61
N ASP A 85 8.78 -10.58 -11.28
CA ASP A 85 8.49 -9.51 -12.23
C ASP A 85 8.45 -8.14 -11.54
N ILE A 86 8.81 -7.11 -12.29
CA ILE A 86 8.68 -5.74 -11.83
C ILE A 86 7.19 -5.40 -11.74
N LYS A 87 6.73 -5.09 -10.53
CA LYS A 87 5.33 -4.78 -10.24
C LYS A 87 5.20 -3.53 -9.38
N THR A 88 4.12 -2.81 -9.59
CA THR A 88 3.74 -1.68 -8.74
C THR A 88 3.68 -2.11 -7.26
N GLY A 89 4.29 -1.32 -6.38
CA GLY A 89 4.37 -1.62 -4.96
C GLY A 89 5.46 -2.62 -4.57
N ALA A 90 6.25 -3.13 -5.52
CA ALA A 90 7.43 -3.94 -5.20
C ALA A 90 8.56 -3.04 -4.70
N ILE A 91 9.22 -3.49 -3.63
CA ILE A 91 10.34 -2.80 -2.98
C ILE A 91 11.63 -3.53 -3.36
N TYR A 92 12.60 -2.74 -3.78
CA TYR A 92 13.91 -3.20 -4.23
C TYR A 92 15.01 -2.57 -3.39
N LYS A 93 16.17 -3.21 -3.38
CA LYS A 93 17.38 -2.69 -2.74
C LYS A 93 18.45 -2.48 -3.80
N SER A 94 18.97 -1.27 -3.90
CA SER A 94 20.07 -0.94 -4.81
C SER A 94 21.33 -1.71 -4.44
N SER A 95 22.00 -2.29 -5.44
CA SER A 95 23.29 -2.97 -5.29
C SER A 95 24.45 -1.98 -5.14
N LYS A 96 24.29 -0.71 -5.54
CA LYS A 96 25.32 0.31 -5.50
C LYS A 96 25.47 0.95 -4.12
N ASP A 97 24.36 1.37 -3.53
CA ASP A 97 24.35 2.17 -2.29
C ASP A 97 23.57 1.51 -1.14
N GLY A 98 22.84 0.44 -1.44
CA GLY A 98 22.04 -0.30 -0.46
C GLY A 98 20.73 0.39 -0.08
N LEU A 99 20.36 1.49 -0.75
CA LEU A 99 19.11 2.19 -0.52
C LEU A 99 17.91 1.39 -1.05
N PHE A 100 16.78 1.60 -0.43
CA PHE A 100 15.53 0.98 -0.86
C PHE A 100 14.73 1.94 -1.73
N CYS A 101 14.04 1.39 -2.72
CA CYS A 101 13.05 2.10 -3.50
C CYS A 101 11.78 1.27 -3.69
N ILE A 102 10.66 1.94 -3.91
CA ILE A 102 9.38 1.34 -4.26
C ILE A 102 9.00 1.70 -5.69
N VAL A 103 8.54 0.72 -6.46
CA VAL A 103 8.04 0.94 -7.82
C VAL A 103 6.64 1.55 -7.77
N LEU A 104 6.46 2.69 -8.43
CA LEU A 104 5.20 3.42 -8.53
C LEU A 104 4.65 3.51 -9.96
N SER A 105 5.36 2.97 -10.97
CA SER A 105 4.80 2.84 -12.33
C SER A 105 3.46 2.09 -12.29
N PRO A 106 2.46 2.54 -13.06
CA PRO A 106 1.16 1.86 -13.14
C PRO A 106 1.29 0.41 -13.63
N PRO A 107 0.43 -0.51 -13.17
CA PRO A 107 0.50 -1.92 -13.60
C PRO A 107 0.35 -2.12 -15.12
N CYS A 108 -0.42 -1.25 -15.79
CA CYS A 108 -0.59 -1.31 -17.24
C CYS A 108 0.70 -0.98 -18.02
N ASP A 109 1.57 -0.15 -17.47
CA ASP A 109 2.84 0.23 -18.07
C ASP A 109 3.91 -0.85 -17.84
N LEU A 110 3.82 -1.57 -16.74
CA LEU A 110 4.67 -2.70 -16.40
C LEU A 110 4.22 -4.03 -17.04
N ALA A 111 3.13 -4.01 -17.80
CA ALA A 111 2.68 -5.19 -18.53
C ALA A 111 3.67 -5.55 -19.65
N ILE A 112 4.01 -6.84 -19.75
CA ILE A 112 4.92 -7.35 -20.77
C ILE A 112 4.11 -7.81 -21.98
N HIS A 113 4.35 -7.19 -23.11
CA HIS A 113 3.79 -7.56 -24.39
C HIS A 113 4.91 -7.89 -25.39
N GLY A 114 4.89 -9.09 -25.97
CA GLY A 114 5.93 -9.51 -26.90
C GLY A 114 7.34 -9.50 -26.30
N GLY A 115 7.47 -9.77 -25.01
CA GLY A 115 8.76 -9.79 -24.30
C GLY A 115 9.30 -8.40 -23.89
N LYS A 116 8.54 -7.33 -24.09
CA LYS A 116 8.94 -5.97 -23.74
C LYS A 116 7.90 -5.30 -22.82
N PHE A 117 8.36 -4.43 -21.91
CA PHE A 117 7.48 -3.55 -21.17
C PHE A 117 6.79 -2.55 -22.10
N LYS A 118 5.58 -2.14 -21.74
CA LYS A 118 4.88 -1.09 -22.49
C LYS A 118 5.53 0.28 -22.27
N THR A 119 6.13 0.49 -21.09
CA THR A 119 6.87 1.72 -20.77
C THR A 119 8.35 1.58 -21.09
N ASP A 120 8.98 2.68 -21.47
CA ASP A 120 10.42 2.82 -21.62
C ASP A 120 11.11 3.27 -20.30
N ARG A 121 10.32 3.67 -19.29
CA ARG A 121 10.82 4.16 -18.00
C ARG A 121 10.06 3.55 -16.82
N ILE A 122 10.79 3.00 -15.86
CA ILE A 122 10.24 2.54 -14.57
C ILE A 122 10.38 3.65 -13.56
N LEU A 123 9.26 4.09 -13.01
CA LEU A 123 9.21 5.13 -11.99
C LEU A 123 9.30 4.51 -10.60
N VAL A 124 10.24 5.02 -9.82
CA VAL A 124 10.45 4.61 -8.42
C VAL A 124 10.53 5.82 -7.50
N CYS A 125 10.20 5.60 -6.24
CA CYS A 125 10.48 6.54 -5.15
C CYS A 125 11.46 5.91 -4.17
N GLU A 126 12.42 6.70 -3.70
CA GLU A 126 13.33 6.31 -2.63
C GLU A 126 12.57 6.14 -1.30
N ILE A 127 13.03 5.17 -0.51
CA ILE A 127 12.56 4.95 0.85
C ILE A 127 13.65 5.43 1.81
N ALA A 128 13.39 6.53 2.50
CA ALA A 128 14.28 7.10 3.49
C ALA A 128 14.34 6.24 4.75
N ASN A 129 15.49 6.26 5.43
CA ASN A 129 15.73 5.46 6.63
C ASN A 129 14.78 5.86 7.76
N HIS A 130 14.13 4.86 8.35
CA HIS A 130 13.15 5.02 9.43
C HIS A 130 13.74 5.69 10.68
N ASP A 131 14.96 5.34 11.07
CA ASP A 131 15.56 5.82 12.33
C ASP A 131 15.93 7.31 12.30
N GLU A 132 16.48 7.78 11.19
CA GLU A 132 16.84 9.18 11.04
C GLU A 132 15.63 10.10 10.99
N ASP A 133 14.61 9.69 10.23
CA ASP A 133 13.41 10.51 10.07
C ASP A 133 12.52 10.46 11.31
N ASN A 134 12.44 9.35 12.03
CA ASN A 134 11.78 9.29 13.34
C ASN A 134 12.48 10.17 14.38
N LYS A 135 13.81 10.25 14.37
CA LYS A 135 14.55 11.19 15.23
C LYS A 135 14.23 12.64 14.88
N LYS A 136 14.17 12.97 13.59
CA LYS A 136 13.77 14.31 13.13
C LYS A 136 12.34 14.66 13.55
N VAL A 137 11.40 13.74 13.39
CA VAL A 137 10.01 13.91 13.83
C VAL A 137 9.95 14.12 15.34
N ALA A 138 10.56 13.23 16.13
CA ALA A 138 10.55 13.30 17.59
C ALA A 138 11.31 14.51 18.14
N SER A 139 12.23 15.12 17.38
CA SER A 139 12.97 16.33 17.81
C SER A 139 12.15 17.60 17.79
N LYS A 140 11.00 17.62 17.12
CA LYS A 140 10.10 18.80 17.07
C LYS A 140 9.49 19.15 18.42
N SER A 141 9.37 18.20 19.29
CA SER A 141 8.77 18.36 20.63
C SER A 141 9.75 18.01 21.75
N THR A 142 9.65 18.69 22.89
CA THR A 142 10.51 18.46 24.06
C THR A 142 9.93 17.40 25.00
N LYS A 143 8.61 17.40 25.18
CA LYS A 143 7.94 16.47 26.10
C LYS A 143 7.66 15.11 25.43
N ARG A 144 7.87 14.01 26.17
CA ARG A 144 7.66 12.65 25.67
C ARG A 144 6.23 12.40 25.14
N LYS A 145 5.21 13.00 25.74
CA LYS A 145 3.82 12.89 25.30
C LYS A 145 3.63 13.49 23.91
N ASP A 146 4.19 14.68 23.70
CA ASP A 146 4.08 15.40 22.42
C ASP A 146 4.88 14.69 21.33
N LYS A 147 6.08 14.16 21.66
CA LYS A 147 6.86 13.30 20.76
C LYS A 147 6.09 12.06 20.30
N LYS A 148 5.31 11.44 21.21
CA LYS A 148 4.46 10.30 20.83
C LYS A 148 3.34 10.71 19.88
N ALA A 149 2.73 11.88 20.08
CA ALA A 149 1.71 12.42 19.21
C ALA A 149 2.29 12.72 17.82
N ASP A 150 3.46 13.37 17.73
CA ASP A 150 4.15 13.63 16.47
C ASP A 150 4.45 12.34 15.69
N ILE A 151 4.90 11.28 16.39
CA ILE A 151 5.14 9.98 15.75
C ILE A 151 3.81 9.35 15.30
N GLN A 152 2.74 9.44 16.09
CA GLN A 152 1.42 8.94 15.68
C GLN A 152 0.91 9.65 14.42
N ASP A 153 1.13 10.94 14.31
CA ASP A 153 0.74 11.70 13.12
C ASP A 153 1.61 11.32 11.90
N ALA A 154 2.89 11.02 12.11
CA ALA A 154 3.74 10.48 11.06
C ALA A 154 3.22 9.11 10.55
N ILE A 155 2.88 8.20 11.47
CA ILE A 155 2.32 6.87 11.16
C ILE A 155 0.98 6.99 10.40
N LYS A 156 0.14 7.94 10.80
CA LYS A 156 -1.14 8.23 10.12
C LYS A 156 -0.96 8.95 8.79
N ASN A 157 0.28 9.27 8.40
CA ASN A 157 0.61 10.06 7.22
C ASN A 157 0.02 11.49 7.22
N ASN A 158 -0.18 12.08 8.40
CA ASN A 158 -0.72 13.43 8.59
C ASN A 158 0.38 14.49 8.75
N LEU A 159 1.65 14.08 8.94
CA LEU A 159 2.72 15.00 9.24
C LEU A 159 3.17 15.83 8.03
N THR A 160 3.23 15.20 6.87
CA THR A 160 3.58 15.84 5.60
C THR A 160 2.86 15.16 4.44
N GLU A 161 2.68 15.89 3.35
CA GLU A 161 2.04 15.36 2.14
C GLU A 161 3.00 14.54 1.27
N TYR A 162 4.31 14.78 1.41
CA TYR A 162 5.34 14.14 0.57
C TYR A 162 5.99 12.91 1.18
N TYR A 163 5.71 12.59 2.44
CA TYR A 163 6.13 11.34 3.07
C TYR A 163 4.96 10.37 3.23
N HIS A 164 5.25 9.09 3.00
CA HIS A 164 4.36 8.00 3.31
C HIS A 164 5.09 6.97 4.16
N TRP A 165 4.56 6.72 5.36
CA TRP A 165 5.15 5.79 6.34
C TRP A 165 4.98 4.34 5.92
N LEU A 166 6.05 3.56 6.05
CA LEU A 166 6.09 2.11 5.89
C LEU A 166 6.49 1.46 7.22
N PRO A 167 5.72 0.51 7.77
CA PRO A 167 6.04 -0.12 9.04
C PRO A 167 7.36 -0.90 9.02
N CYS A 168 8.10 -0.84 10.14
CA CYS A 168 9.22 -1.73 10.41
C CYS A 168 8.72 -2.95 11.18
N ASN A 169 8.96 -4.15 10.64
CA ASN A 169 8.63 -5.42 11.28
C ASN A 169 9.61 -6.52 10.81
N THR A 170 9.33 -7.78 11.14
CA THR A 170 10.19 -8.92 10.78
C THR A 170 10.31 -9.16 9.28
N LEU A 171 9.39 -8.64 8.48
CA LEU A 171 9.35 -8.83 7.03
C LEU A 171 10.16 -7.78 6.28
N PHE A 172 10.13 -6.52 6.76
CA PHE A 172 10.82 -5.40 6.14
C PHE A 172 11.22 -4.35 7.19
N CYS A 173 12.36 -3.69 6.97
CA CYS A 173 12.88 -2.69 7.91
C CYS A 173 12.07 -1.38 7.97
N GLY A 174 11.08 -1.21 7.09
CA GLY A 174 10.28 0.00 7.03
C GLY A 174 11.01 1.23 6.50
N GLY A 175 10.42 2.40 6.69
CA GLY A 175 10.96 3.69 6.28
C GLY A 175 9.88 4.67 5.88
N TYR A 176 10.28 5.73 5.18
CA TYR A 176 9.36 6.71 4.61
C TYR A 176 9.57 6.80 3.09
N ILE A 177 8.54 6.53 2.32
CA ILE A 177 8.55 6.82 0.88
C ILE A 177 8.60 8.35 0.74
N ASN A 178 9.62 8.86 0.08
CA ASN A 178 9.76 10.30 -0.15
C ASN A 178 9.33 10.66 -1.58
N PHE A 179 8.12 11.17 -1.73
CA PHE A 179 7.58 11.55 -3.04
C PHE A 179 8.35 12.68 -3.75
N ARG A 180 9.30 13.33 -3.07
CA ARG A 180 10.20 14.29 -3.70
C ARG A 180 11.41 13.63 -4.37
N ASN A 181 11.76 12.41 -3.95
CA ASN A 181 12.87 11.64 -4.49
C ASN A 181 12.35 10.61 -5.50
N VAL A 182 11.83 11.13 -6.61
CA VAL A 182 11.34 10.32 -7.73
C VAL A 182 12.46 10.16 -8.75
N ILE A 183 12.72 8.92 -9.13
CA ILE A 183 13.72 8.57 -10.13
C ILE A 183 13.05 7.70 -11.18
N THR A 184 13.51 7.80 -12.42
CA THR A 184 13.07 6.90 -13.49
C THR A 184 14.26 6.21 -14.14
N TYR A 185 14.13 4.92 -14.39
CA TYR A 185 15.15 4.07 -15.00
C TYR A 185 14.64 3.44 -16.28
N PRO A 186 15.47 3.29 -17.33
CA PRO A 186 15.20 2.29 -18.35
C PRO A 186 15.07 0.91 -17.72
N PRO A 187 14.19 0.02 -18.22
CA PRO A 187 13.97 -1.29 -17.60
C PRO A 187 15.25 -2.13 -17.42
N GLU A 188 16.14 -2.09 -18.40
CA GLU A 188 17.38 -2.86 -18.38
C GLU A 188 18.34 -2.35 -17.29
N GLU A 189 18.45 -1.03 -17.14
CA GLU A 189 19.26 -0.41 -16.09
C GLU A 189 18.68 -0.71 -14.70
N PHE A 190 17.36 -0.65 -14.57
CA PHE A 190 16.68 -0.99 -13.31
C PHE A 190 16.95 -2.43 -12.91
N ILE A 191 16.80 -3.39 -13.83
CA ILE A 191 17.06 -4.80 -13.57
C ILE A 191 18.52 -5.03 -13.19
N ALA A 192 19.45 -4.39 -13.88
CA ALA A 192 20.88 -4.54 -13.62
C ALA A 192 21.27 -3.99 -12.23
N GLU A 193 20.65 -2.90 -11.77
CA GLU A 193 20.96 -2.28 -10.48
C GLU A 193 20.27 -2.97 -9.31
N TYR A 194 18.99 -3.30 -9.47
CA TYR A 194 18.14 -3.72 -8.35
C TYR A 194 17.89 -5.22 -8.29
N GLY A 195 18.00 -5.94 -9.39
CA GLY A 195 17.78 -7.40 -9.45
C GLY A 195 16.36 -7.80 -9.05
N SER A 196 16.25 -8.63 -8.01
CA SER A 196 14.97 -9.17 -7.52
C SER A 196 14.34 -8.32 -6.43
N PRO A 197 13.01 -8.26 -6.34
CA PRO A 197 12.33 -7.52 -5.27
C PRO A 197 12.58 -8.17 -3.89
N VAL A 198 12.78 -7.35 -2.89
CA VAL A 198 12.99 -7.78 -1.49
C VAL A 198 11.66 -8.16 -0.84
N VAL A 199 10.63 -7.36 -1.10
CA VAL A 199 9.28 -7.50 -0.55
C VAL A 199 8.31 -6.75 -1.48
N LYS A 200 7.03 -7.14 -1.44
CA LYS A 200 5.98 -6.39 -2.14
C LYS A 200 4.97 -5.85 -1.13
N VAL A 201 4.58 -4.60 -1.27
CA VAL A 201 3.45 -4.02 -0.53
C VAL A 201 2.15 -4.63 -1.05
N GLN A 202 1.26 -5.00 -0.16
CA GLN A 202 -0.06 -5.54 -0.50
C GLN A 202 -0.91 -4.49 -1.24
N GLU A 203 -1.77 -4.93 -2.13
CA GLU A 203 -2.45 -4.06 -3.10
C GLU A 203 -3.32 -2.97 -2.47
N TYR A 204 -3.98 -3.26 -1.34
CA TYR A 204 -4.78 -2.25 -0.61
C TYR A 204 -3.95 -1.05 -0.18
N PHE A 205 -2.77 -1.32 0.36
CA PHE A 205 -1.85 -0.27 0.81
C PHE A 205 -1.18 0.43 -0.38
N VAL A 206 -0.87 -0.31 -1.46
CA VAL A 206 -0.34 0.29 -2.71
C VAL A 206 -1.31 1.32 -3.27
N LYS A 207 -2.62 1.05 -3.29
CA LYS A 207 -3.64 2.01 -3.75
C LYS A 207 -3.59 3.32 -2.96
N ASN A 208 -3.43 3.24 -1.63
CA ASN A 208 -3.30 4.42 -0.79
C ASN A 208 -2.00 5.19 -1.09
N ILE A 209 -0.87 4.48 -1.24
CA ILE A 209 0.42 5.09 -1.63
C ILE A 209 0.29 5.84 -2.94
N LEU A 210 -0.30 5.21 -3.98
CA LEU A 210 -0.48 5.83 -5.29
C LEU A 210 -1.42 7.04 -5.25
N ASN A 211 -2.51 6.97 -4.48
CA ASN A 211 -3.42 8.10 -4.30
C ASN A 211 -2.69 9.29 -3.66
N ARG A 212 -1.90 9.06 -2.61
CA ARG A 212 -1.12 10.12 -1.96
C ARG A 212 -0.04 10.68 -2.89
N PHE A 213 0.65 9.82 -3.62
CA PHE A 213 1.65 10.22 -4.61
C PHE A 213 1.01 11.11 -5.69
N SER A 214 -0.10 10.68 -6.27
CA SER A 214 -0.83 11.45 -7.28
C SER A 214 -1.34 12.77 -6.74
N ALA A 215 -1.93 12.78 -5.54
CA ALA A 215 -2.40 13.98 -4.88
C ALA A 215 -1.27 14.97 -4.60
N TYR A 216 -0.08 14.46 -4.22
CA TYR A 216 1.09 15.30 -4.01
C TYR A 216 1.49 16.07 -5.28
N TYR A 217 1.54 15.39 -6.44
CA TYR A 217 1.92 16.01 -7.70
C TYR A 217 0.79 16.79 -8.38
N ALA A 218 -0.46 16.46 -8.09
CA ALA A 218 -1.64 17.18 -8.62
C ALA A 218 -1.93 18.50 -7.87
N ARG A 219 -1.18 18.83 -6.81
CA ARG A 219 -1.39 20.07 -6.07
C ARG A 219 -1.16 21.29 -6.96
N GLN A 220 -2.14 22.13 -6.98
CA GLN A 220 -2.02 23.47 -7.55
C GLN A 220 -1.91 24.46 -6.40
N GLY A 221 -0.84 25.25 -6.38
CA GLY A 221 -0.76 26.40 -5.49
C GLY A 221 -1.80 27.43 -5.88
N GLN A 222 -2.44 28.03 -4.91
CA GLN A 222 -3.22 29.24 -5.15
C GLN A 222 -2.32 30.47 -4.87
N PRO A 223 -2.63 31.62 -5.47
CA PRO A 223 -1.96 32.87 -5.08
C PRO A 223 -2.12 33.15 -3.58
N ASP A 224 -1.11 33.72 -2.99
CA ASP A 224 -1.18 34.12 -1.58
C ASP A 224 -2.19 35.25 -1.40
N PHE A 225 -3.04 35.13 -0.40
CA PHE A 225 -3.90 36.17 0.10
C PHE A 225 -3.28 36.84 1.31
N ASP A 226 -3.71 38.06 1.64
CA ASP A 226 -3.44 38.64 2.95
C ASP A 226 -4.32 37.96 4.01
N PHE A 227 -3.86 36.78 4.45
CA PHE A 227 -4.59 35.96 5.43
C PHE A 227 -4.85 36.67 6.77
N LYS A 228 -4.03 37.66 7.13
CA LYS A 228 -4.19 38.41 8.39
C LYS A 228 -5.38 39.34 8.29
N THR A 229 -5.46 40.10 7.21
CA THR A 229 -6.58 41.02 6.96
C THR A 229 -7.88 40.22 6.79
N GLU A 230 -7.89 39.16 6.00
CA GLU A 230 -9.08 38.32 5.82
C GLU A 230 -9.55 37.68 7.12
N ALA A 231 -8.62 37.14 7.94
CA ALA A 231 -8.99 36.56 9.24
C ALA A 231 -9.62 37.62 10.18
N THR A 232 -9.10 38.86 10.19
CA THR A 232 -9.69 39.96 10.96
C THR A 232 -11.09 40.28 10.48
N LEU A 233 -11.28 40.42 9.17
CA LEU A 233 -12.58 40.70 8.60
C LEU A 233 -13.64 39.62 8.88
N ILE A 234 -13.21 38.35 8.92
CA ILE A 234 -14.10 37.24 9.28
C ILE A 234 -14.41 37.27 10.78
N LEU A 235 -13.42 37.51 11.62
CA LEU A 235 -13.62 37.59 13.07
C LEU A 235 -14.57 38.73 13.45
N ASP A 236 -14.39 39.91 12.87
CA ASP A 236 -15.28 41.10 13.10
C ASP A 236 -16.74 40.86 12.67
N LYS A 237 -16.97 39.94 11.74
CA LYS A 237 -18.33 39.54 11.36
C LYS A 237 -18.95 38.53 12.33
N ILE A 238 -18.14 37.67 12.95
CA ILE A 238 -18.61 36.64 13.88
C ILE A 238 -18.75 37.23 15.28
N GLU A 239 -17.76 38.04 15.68
CA GLU A 239 -17.67 38.71 16.97
C GLU A 239 -17.44 40.21 16.71
N PRO A 240 -18.48 41.02 16.45
CA PRO A 240 -18.28 42.44 16.29
C PRO A 240 -17.69 43.05 17.54
N ALA A 241 -16.64 43.86 17.40
CA ALA A 241 -16.03 44.55 18.52
C ALA A 241 -17.12 45.33 19.29
N GLU A 242 -17.24 45.10 20.59
CA GLU A 242 -18.16 45.85 21.43
C GLU A 242 -17.88 47.36 21.26
N THR A 243 -18.83 48.08 20.69
CA THR A 243 -18.77 49.52 20.59
C THR A 243 -18.85 50.10 22.01
N THR A 244 -17.69 50.51 22.54
CA THR A 244 -17.57 51.35 23.75
C THR A 244 -18.01 52.74 23.51
#